data_ddbbb96aa529e751beb54c34568699db
#
_entry.id   ddbbb96aa529e751beb54c34568699db
#
_cell.length_a   1.000
_cell.length_b   1.000
_cell.length_c   1.000
_cell.angle_alpha   90.00
_cell.angle_beta   90.00
_cell.angle_gamma   90.00
#
_symmetry.space_group_name_H-M   'P 1'
#
loop_
_entity.id
_entity.type
_entity.pdbx_description
1 polymer ?
#
loop_
_entity_poly.entity_id
_entity_poly.type
_entity_poly.pdbx_seq_one_letter_code
_entity_poly.pdbx_strand_id
1 'polypeptide(L)'
;MLQFQDFVVADQIHKEELALDAAQLVPEDNILILYDRALMDDKAYVSDEEFAQVIARFDGRTEERVLANYDMVLHLITCAKGAEFAYDLGNNARTESIEFAREMDDRTLRAWSAHPNLRIIDNDANFNNKIERALREIYRAVGEVEPMAQKRKYLIAMPDMAAFSHKYRAAAIDMTQTYLALTNPNIERRVRMQKSGAETLYFYTEKHRMENGEKWDTERPISQKQYEKYLLERDTALSPVRKTKYRFVFADRRCEIDVYPFSAEKAVLFQYGQSSAALPEEITVLREVTGDADYKNRKLAALQKL
;
A
#
# COMPACT_ATOMS: atom_id res chain seq x y z
N MET A 1 20.46 14.98 16.59
CA MET A 1 19.50 13.90 16.25
C MET A 1 19.70 13.46 14.78
N LEU A 2 19.69 14.35 13.78
CA LEU A 2 19.88 14.00 12.36
C LEU A 2 21.16 13.20 12.07
N GLN A 3 22.30 13.52 12.67
CA GLN A 3 23.55 12.77 12.46
C GLN A 3 23.45 11.30 12.91
N PHE A 4 22.68 11.02 13.96
CA PHE A 4 22.44 9.64 14.38
C PHE A 4 21.56 8.90 13.38
N GLN A 5 20.54 9.56 12.85
CA GLN A 5 19.68 8.98 11.81
C GLN A 5 20.46 8.69 10.52
N ASP A 6 21.44 9.51 10.13
CA ASP A 6 22.31 9.21 9.00
C ASP A 6 23.00 7.85 9.13
N PHE A 7 23.45 7.49 10.36
CA PHE A 7 24.07 6.18 10.61
C PHE A 7 23.06 5.04 10.56
N VAL A 8 21.87 5.23 11.15
CA VAL A 8 20.81 4.21 11.14
C VAL A 8 20.35 3.92 9.72
N VAL A 9 20.08 4.97 8.95
CA VAL A 9 19.66 4.86 7.55
C VAL A 9 20.76 4.23 6.69
N ALA A 10 22.04 4.61 6.89
CA ALA A 10 23.16 4.01 6.16
C ALA A 10 23.29 2.50 6.45
N ASP A 11 23.20 2.11 7.73
CA ASP A 11 23.26 0.70 8.14
C ASP A 11 22.09 -0.11 7.57
N GLN A 12 20.86 0.46 7.60
CA GLN A 12 19.69 -0.19 7.04
C GLN A 12 19.82 -0.39 5.52
N ILE A 13 20.24 0.65 4.78
CA ILE A 13 20.46 0.55 3.34
C ILE A 13 21.50 -0.52 3.04
N HIS A 14 22.63 -0.53 3.76
CA HIS A 14 23.70 -1.51 3.55
C HIS A 14 23.21 -2.95 3.78
N LYS A 15 22.42 -3.18 4.83
CA LYS A 15 21.85 -4.50 5.12
C LYS A 15 20.87 -4.96 4.03
N GLU A 16 20.04 -4.06 3.53
CA GLU A 16 19.08 -4.38 2.46
C GLU A 16 19.80 -4.70 1.13
N GLU A 17 20.80 -3.89 0.76
CA GLU A 17 21.62 -4.13 -0.44
C GLU A 17 22.37 -5.46 -0.33
N LEU A 18 22.99 -5.75 0.82
CA LEU A 18 23.68 -7.02 1.04
C LEU A 18 22.75 -8.23 0.93
N ALA A 19 21.52 -8.12 1.43
CA ALA A 19 20.52 -9.18 1.31
C ALA A 19 20.10 -9.41 -0.15
N LEU A 20 19.93 -8.34 -0.93
CA LEU A 20 19.61 -8.41 -2.36
C LEU A 20 20.78 -9.02 -3.17
N ASP A 21 22.02 -8.60 -2.88
CA ASP A 21 23.21 -9.16 -3.52
C ASP A 21 23.36 -10.66 -3.22
N ALA A 22 23.15 -11.06 -1.96
CA ALA A 22 23.16 -12.45 -1.55
C ALA A 22 22.08 -13.28 -2.27
N ALA A 23 20.88 -12.72 -2.43
CA ALA A 23 19.78 -13.37 -3.14
C ALA A 23 20.11 -13.64 -4.61
N GLN A 24 20.87 -12.76 -5.27
CA GLN A 24 21.30 -12.96 -6.66
C GLN A 24 22.27 -14.15 -6.85
N LEU A 25 22.91 -14.61 -5.78
CA LEU A 25 23.83 -15.76 -5.82
C LEU A 25 23.12 -17.10 -5.62
N VAL A 26 21.85 -17.07 -5.26
CA VAL A 26 21.03 -18.27 -5.02
C VAL A 26 20.43 -18.73 -6.35
N PRO A 27 20.50 -20.04 -6.69
CA PRO A 27 20.08 -20.54 -8.00
C PRO A 27 18.55 -20.68 -8.15
N GLU A 28 17.79 -20.49 -7.10
CA GLU A 28 16.33 -20.58 -7.11
C GLU A 28 15.67 -19.36 -7.75
N ASP A 29 14.63 -19.58 -8.55
CA ASP A 29 13.89 -18.50 -9.25
C ASP A 29 13.00 -17.66 -8.31
N ASN A 30 12.58 -18.23 -7.18
CA ASN A 30 11.70 -17.58 -6.20
C ASN A 30 12.40 -17.45 -4.85
N ILE A 31 12.83 -16.24 -4.52
CA ILE A 31 13.51 -15.94 -3.27
C ILE A 31 12.65 -14.98 -2.47
N LEU A 32 12.42 -15.31 -1.20
CA LEU A 32 11.75 -14.46 -0.24
C LEU A 32 12.78 -13.84 0.72
N ILE A 33 12.86 -12.52 0.75
CA ILE A 33 13.64 -11.77 1.75
C ILE A 33 12.65 -11.17 2.75
N LEU A 34 12.84 -11.46 4.01
CA LEU A 34 12.06 -10.89 5.11
C LEU A 34 12.94 -9.92 5.90
N TYR A 35 12.52 -8.66 5.94
CA TYR A 35 13.15 -7.64 6.78
C TYR A 35 12.36 -7.48 8.08
N ASP A 36 13.02 -7.60 9.23
CA ASP A 36 12.48 -7.17 10.51
C ASP A 36 12.92 -5.72 10.73
N ARG A 37 12.03 -4.82 10.50
CA ARG A 37 12.24 -3.39 10.28
C ARG A 37 12.85 -3.08 8.91
N ALA A 38 12.50 -1.91 8.40
CA ALA A 38 12.94 -1.46 7.09
C ALA A 38 13.01 0.07 7.04
N LEU A 39 13.61 0.61 6.01
CA LEU A 39 14.04 2.00 5.93
C LEU A 39 12.93 3.03 6.23
N MET A 40 11.68 2.76 5.84
CA MET A 40 10.57 3.67 6.13
C MET A 40 10.18 3.73 7.62
N ASP A 41 10.57 2.76 8.44
CA ASP A 41 10.32 2.81 9.88
C ASP A 41 11.03 3.98 10.56
N ASP A 42 12.19 4.39 10.02
CA ASP A 42 12.97 5.52 10.54
C ASP A 42 12.22 6.84 10.44
N LYS A 43 11.30 6.96 9.49
CA LYS A 43 10.41 8.12 9.34
C LYS A 43 9.53 8.36 10.57
N ALA A 44 9.24 7.32 11.35
CA ALA A 44 8.44 7.45 12.57
C ALA A 44 9.15 8.26 13.69
N TYR A 45 10.46 8.42 13.60
CA TYR A 45 11.30 9.05 14.65
C TYR A 45 11.69 10.49 14.34
N VAL A 46 11.45 10.98 13.14
CA VAL A 46 11.81 12.32 12.67
C VAL A 46 10.63 12.99 11.97
N SER A 47 10.77 14.26 11.57
CA SER A 47 9.76 14.91 10.72
C SER A 47 9.83 14.41 9.26
N ASP A 48 8.76 14.64 8.50
CA ASP A 48 8.73 14.27 7.08
C ASP A 48 9.86 14.95 6.29
N GLU A 49 10.14 16.21 6.58
CA GLU A 49 11.20 17.00 5.95
C GLU A 49 12.59 16.49 6.35
N GLU A 50 12.79 16.15 7.62
CA GLU A 50 14.05 15.59 8.10
C GLU A 50 14.32 14.23 7.47
N PHE A 51 13.31 13.36 7.39
CA PHE A 51 13.46 12.06 6.75
C PHE A 51 13.83 12.20 5.26
N ALA A 52 13.11 13.07 4.53
CA ALA A 52 13.42 13.33 3.12
C ALA A 52 14.85 13.83 2.92
N GLN A 53 15.34 14.72 3.79
CA GLN A 53 16.72 15.21 3.76
C GLN A 53 17.75 14.10 4.05
N VAL A 54 17.47 13.21 4.99
CA VAL A 54 18.38 12.12 5.35
C VAL A 54 18.49 11.13 4.18
N ILE A 55 17.36 10.62 3.64
CA ILE A 55 17.40 9.63 2.56
C ILE A 55 17.97 10.20 1.26
N ALA A 56 17.77 11.50 0.99
CA ALA A 56 18.33 12.16 -0.21
C ALA A 56 19.86 12.18 -0.23
N ARG A 57 20.54 12.06 0.91
CA ARG A 57 22.01 11.97 0.99
C ARG A 57 22.56 10.65 0.45
N PHE A 58 21.70 9.63 0.34
CA PHE A 58 22.04 8.31 -0.15
C PHE A 58 21.50 8.14 -1.58
N ASP A 59 22.33 8.48 -2.57
CA ASP A 59 22.03 8.39 -4.02
C ASP A 59 20.77 9.15 -4.46
N GLY A 60 20.41 10.23 -3.76
CA GLY A 60 19.22 11.02 -4.07
C GLY A 60 17.93 10.24 -3.94
N ARG A 61 17.84 9.31 -2.97
CA ARG A 61 16.64 8.50 -2.73
C ARG A 61 15.46 9.40 -2.38
N THR A 62 14.28 9.01 -2.85
CA THR A 62 13.00 9.61 -2.46
C THR A 62 12.14 8.57 -1.74
N GLU A 63 11.13 9.02 -1.01
CA GLU A 63 10.21 8.11 -0.30
C GLU A 63 9.54 7.13 -1.27
N GLU A 64 9.15 7.58 -2.45
CA GLU A 64 8.51 6.74 -3.45
C GLU A 64 9.44 5.63 -3.95
N ARG A 65 10.73 5.93 -4.12
CA ARG A 65 11.73 4.92 -4.48
C ARG A 65 11.96 3.94 -3.35
N VAL A 66 12.05 4.43 -2.11
CA VAL A 66 12.18 3.56 -0.94
C VAL A 66 10.99 2.64 -0.84
N LEU A 67 9.75 3.15 -0.93
CA LEU A 67 8.53 2.34 -0.91
C LEU A 67 8.49 1.30 -2.04
N ALA A 68 9.02 1.62 -3.21
CA ALA A 68 9.02 0.72 -4.36
C ALA A 68 10.01 -0.45 -4.25
N ASN A 69 10.93 -0.41 -3.30
CA ASN A 69 11.88 -1.51 -3.04
C ASN A 69 11.24 -2.72 -2.33
N TYR A 70 10.03 -2.56 -1.79
CA TYR A 70 9.34 -3.61 -1.05
C TYR A 70 8.11 -4.08 -1.82
N ASP A 71 7.96 -5.37 -2.03
CA ASP A 71 6.79 -5.96 -2.69
C ASP A 71 5.57 -5.94 -1.80
N MET A 72 5.76 -6.10 -0.49
CA MET A 72 4.71 -6.09 0.52
C MET A 72 5.23 -5.61 1.86
N VAL A 73 4.37 -4.96 2.63
CA VAL A 73 4.61 -4.55 4.02
C VAL A 73 3.57 -5.17 4.92
N LEU A 74 4.02 -5.87 5.96
CA LEU A 74 3.18 -6.37 7.04
C LEU A 74 3.35 -5.49 8.27
N HIS A 75 2.34 -4.72 8.61
CA HIS A 75 2.30 -3.97 9.86
C HIS A 75 1.53 -4.78 10.91
N LEU A 76 2.26 -5.31 11.89
CA LEU A 76 1.67 -6.03 13.01
C LEU A 76 1.41 -5.04 14.15
N ILE A 77 0.15 -4.67 14.35
CA ILE A 77 -0.25 -3.70 15.38
C ILE A 77 0.34 -4.11 16.75
N THR A 78 0.90 -3.16 17.46
CA THR A 78 1.47 -3.40 18.79
C THR A 78 0.45 -4.02 19.76
N CYS A 79 0.92 -4.89 20.67
CA CYS A 79 0.05 -5.42 21.74
C CYS A 79 -0.47 -4.33 22.69
N ALA A 80 0.14 -3.14 22.72
CA ALA A 80 -0.39 -1.99 23.44
C ALA A 80 -1.77 -1.50 22.95
N LYS A 81 -2.26 -2.04 21.81
CA LYS A 81 -3.58 -1.77 21.24
C LYS A 81 -4.38 -3.07 21.16
N GLY A 82 -5.29 -3.29 22.09
CA GLY A 82 -6.23 -4.42 22.09
C GLY A 82 -5.69 -5.75 22.64
N ALA A 83 -4.43 -5.79 23.12
CA ALA A 83 -3.82 -6.92 23.80
C ALA A 83 -2.88 -6.47 24.93
N GLU A 84 -3.29 -5.43 25.67
CA GLU A 84 -2.50 -4.76 26.70
C GLU A 84 -2.02 -5.72 27.78
N PHE A 85 -2.75 -6.79 28.04
CA PHE A 85 -2.34 -7.84 28.99
C PHE A 85 -1.02 -8.54 28.59
N ALA A 86 -0.66 -8.48 27.32
CA ALA A 86 0.60 -9.02 26.80
C ALA A 86 1.73 -7.98 26.74
N TYR A 87 1.46 -6.74 27.14
CA TYR A 87 2.47 -5.69 27.20
C TYR A 87 3.27 -5.80 28.49
N ASP A 88 4.42 -6.46 28.42
CA ASP A 88 5.28 -6.71 29.57
C ASP A 88 6.27 -5.56 29.76
N LEU A 89 6.12 -4.83 30.85
CA LEU A 89 7.07 -3.81 31.33
C LEU A 89 8.22 -4.41 32.17
N GLY A 90 8.17 -5.71 32.50
CA GLY A 90 9.20 -6.40 33.27
C GLY A 90 10.44 -6.77 32.48
N ASN A 91 10.42 -6.57 31.16
CA ASN A 91 11.60 -6.78 30.32
C ASN A 91 12.50 -5.53 30.37
N ASN A 92 13.71 -5.67 30.92
CA ASN A 92 14.70 -4.59 31.01
C ASN A 92 15.07 -3.91 29.67
N ALA A 93 14.70 -4.50 28.55
CA ALA A 93 14.86 -3.93 27.22
C ALA A 93 13.69 -3.00 26.80
N ARG A 94 12.58 -3.00 27.55
CA ARG A 94 11.41 -2.14 27.30
C ARG A 94 11.22 -1.14 28.44
N THR A 95 11.59 0.09 28.19
CA THR A 95 11.42 1.22 29.13
C THR A 95 10.27 2.13 28.73
N GLU A 96 9.61 1.85 27.62
CA GLU A 96 8.61 2.73 27.01
C GLU A 96 7.20 2.51 27.59
N SER A 97 6.47 3.59 27.81
CA SER A 97 5.07 3.49 28.26
C SER A 97 4.15 2.91 27.17
N ILE A 98 3.00 2.37 27.60
CA ILE A 98 1.96 1.89 26.66
C ILE A 98 1.51 3.00 25.70
N GLU A 99 1.39 4.23 26.19
CA GLU A 99 0.98 5.39 25.40
C GLU A 99 2.01 5.70 24.31
N PHE A 100 3.29 5.68 24.66
CA PHE A 100 4.38 5.88 23.71
C PHE A 100 4.43 4.76 22.66
N ALA A 101 4.25 3.51 23.08
CA ALA A 101 4.20 2.37 22.16
C ALA A 101 3.03 2.48 21.16
N ARG A 102 1.86 2.98 21.60
CA ARG A 102 0.72 3.27 20.72
C ARG A 102 1.03 4.37 19.73
N GLU A 103 1.64 5.47 20.21
CA GLU A 103 2.03 6.59 19.36
C GLU A 103 3.05 6.17 18.29
N MET A 104 4.05 5.38 18.66
CA MET A 104 5.08 4.90 17.73
C MET A 104 4.50 3.94 16.69
N ASP A 105 3.56 3.07 17.10
CA ASP A 105 2.83 2.20 16.17
C ASP A 105 2.05 3.01 15.14
N ASP A 106 1.36 4.07 15.56
CA ASP A 106 0.65 4.99 14.66
C ASP A 106 1.59 5.72 13.70
N ARG A 107 2.75 6.16 14.18
CA ARG A 107 3.74 6.84 13.36
C ARG A 107 4.33 5.90 12.32
N THR A 108 4.70 4.68 12.71
CA THR A 108 5.23 3.66 11.81
C THR A 108 4.19 3.27 10.75
N LEU A 109 2.95 3.04 11.18
CA LEU A 109 1.86 2.72 10.25
C LEU A 109 1.62 3.85 9.23
N ARG A 110 1.69 5.11 9.66
CA ARG A 110 1.60 6.28 8.77
C ARG A 110 2.75 6.34 7.78
N ALA A 111 3.99 6.06 8.22
CA ALA A 111 5.16 6.05 7.35
C ALA A 111 4.96 5.11 6.14
N TRP A 112 4.33 3.96 6.37
CA TRP A 112 4.05 2.97 5.33
C TRP A 112 2.72 3.16 4.58
N SER A 113 1.90 4.14 4.96
CA SER A 113 0.52 4.29 4.42
C SER A 113 0.45 4.44 2.90
N ALA A 114 1.47 5.02 2.28
CA ALA A 114 1.55 5.18 0.83
C ALA A 114 1.91 3.88 0.07
N HIS A 115 2.39 2.84 0.78
CA HIS A 115 2.77 1.57 0.14
C HIS A 115 1.55 0.84 -0.45
N PRO A 116 1.59 0.38 -1.72
CA PRO A 116 0.45 -0.24 -2.41
C PRO A 116 -0.02 -1.53 -1.75
N ASN A 117 0.91 -2.32 -1.21
CA ASN A 117 0.65 -3.63 -0.60
C ASN A 117 0.86 -3.61 0.91
N LEU A 118 0.43 -2.54 1.59
CA LEU A 118 0.38 -2.50 3.05
C LEU A 118 -0.72 -3.43 3.56
N ARG A 119 -0.36 -4.38 4.43
CA ARG A 119 -1.25 -5.28 5.15
C ARG A 119 -1.15 -4.99 6.64
N ILE A 120 -2.29 -4.76 7.28
CA ILE A 120 -2.37 -4.48 8.71
C ILE A 120 -2.91 -5.72 9.41
N ILE A 121 -2.16 -6.25 10.38
CA ILE A 121 -2.53 -7.42 11.17
C ILE A 121 -2.80 -6.93 12.60
N ASP A 122 -4.07 -6.92 12.96
CA ASP A 122 -4.57 -6.47 14.27
C ASP A 122 -4.48 -7.54 15.35
N ASN A 123 -4.94 -7.17 16.57
CA ASN A 123 -4.98 -8.03 17.75
C ASN A 123 -6.39 -8.59 18.03
N ASP A 124 -7.27 -8.70 17.03
CA ASP A 124 -8.67 -9.17 17.19
C ASP A 124 -8.77 -10.63 17.68
N ALA A 125 -7.68 -11.37 17.64
CA ALA A 125 -7.62 -12.78 18.05
C ALA A 125 -6.38 -13.01 18.91
N ASN A 126 -6.19 -14.26 19.36
CA ASN A 126 -4.99 -14.65 20.10
C ASN A 126 -3.73 -14.51 19.22
N PHE A 127 -2.55 -14.50 19.87
CA PHE A 127 -1.27 -14.31 19.21
C PHE A 127 -1.00 -15.35 18.10
N ASN A 128 -1.37 -16.62 18.29
CA ASN A 128 -1.16 -17.65 17.26
C ASN A 128 -1.97 -17.34 16.00
N ASN A 129 -3.23 -16.93 16.13
CA ASN A 129 -4.04 -16.52 15.00
C ASN A 129 -3.49 -15.26 14.30
N LYS A 130 -2.88 -14.33 15.06
CA LYS A 130 -2.19 -13.19 14.50
C LYS A 130 -1.03 -13.62 13.61
N ILE A 131 -0.20 -14.54 14.10
CA ILE A 131 0.93 -15.11 13.34
C ILE A 131 0.43 -15.89 12.12
N GLU A 132 -0.61 -16.70 12.25
CA GLU A 132 -1.20 -17.41 11.12
C GLU A 132 -1.72 -16.46 10.04
N ARG A 133 -2.32 -15.33 10.42
CA ARG A 133 -2.74 -14.29 9.47
C ARG A 133 -1.55 -13.66 8.76
N ALA A 134 -0.48 -13.34 9.49
CA ALA A 134 0.75 -12.80 8.91
C ALA A 134 1.38 -13.80 7.92
N LEU A 135 1.52 -15.08 8.31
CA LEU A 135 2.03 -16.13 7.44
C LEU A 135 1.18 -16.30 6.18
N ARG A 136 -0.14 -16.22 6.31
CA ARG A 136 -1.07 -16.28 5.18
C ARG A 136 -0.82 -15.17 4.15
N GLU A 137 -0.56 -13.94 4.61
CA GLU A 137 -0.20 -12.84 3.72
C GLU A 137 1.15 -13.08 3.02
N ILE A 138 2.12 -13.68 3.71
CA ILE A 138 3.42 -14.05 3.11
C ILE A 138 3.24 -15.11 2.03
N TYR A 139 2.52 -16.20 2.32
CA TYR A 139 2.25 -17.26 1.33
C TYR A 139 1.56 -16.71 0.08
N ARG A 140 0.64 -15.76 0.26
CA ARG A 140 0.00 -15.08 -0.85
C ARG A 140 0.97 -14.25 -1.69
N ALA A 141 1.91 -13.56 -1.06
CA ALA A 141 2.91 -12.77 -1.76
C ALA A 141 3.84 -13.63 -2.64
N VAL A 142 4.11 -14.86 -2.21
CA VAL A 142 4.93 -15.82 -2.98
C VAL A 142 4.13 -16.66 -3.99
N GLY A 143 2.85 -16.35 -4.19
CA GLY A 143 2.08 -16.92 -5.30
C GLY A 143 1.03 -17.97 -4.92
N GLU A 144 0.72 -18.14 -3.64
CA GLU A 144 -0.43 -18.95 -3.24
C GLU A 144 -1.75 -18.20 -3.45
N VAL A 145 -2.80 -18.95 -3.79
CA VAL A 145 -4.13 -18.43 -4.16
C VAL A 145 -4.74 -17.62 -3.01
N GLU A 146 -5.07 -16.37 -3.28
CA GLU A 146 -5.73 -15.48 -2.32
C GLU A 146 -7.25 -15.62 -2.31
N PRO A 147 -7.88 -15.73 -1.13
CA PRO A 147 -9.19 -15.14 -0.93
C PRO A 147 -9.03 -13.61 -0.98
N MET A 148 -9.72 -12.94 -1.90
CA MET A 148 -9.63 -11.48 -2.10
C MET A 148 -9.58 -10.75 -0.78
N ALA A 149 -8.58 -9.88 -0.60
CA ALA A 149 -8.54 -8.95 0.52
C ALA A 149 -9.91 -8.27 0.65
N GLN A 150 -10.60 -8.54 1.77
CA GLN A 150 -11.93 -7.97 1.98
C GLN A 150 -11.76 -6.45 2.06
N LYS A 151 -12.37 -5.77 1.14
CA LYS A 151 -12.41 -4.32 1.12
C LYS A 151 -13.84 -3.86 0.89
N ARG A 152 -14.24 -2.88 1.67
CA ARG A 152 -15.48 -2.16 1.43
C ARG A 152 -15.23 -0.99 0.51
N LYS A 153 -16.22 -0.70 -0.30
CA LYS A 153 -16.18 0.35 -1.29
C LYS A 153 -17.40 1.24 -1.17
N TYR A 154 -17.19 2.53 -1.06
CA TYR A 154 -18.24 3.51 -0.87
C TYR A 154 -18.17 4.59 -1.94
N LEU A 155 -19.31 4.93 -2.53
CA LEU A 155 -19.48 6.18 -3.23
C LEU A 155 -19.69 7.27 -2.17
N ILE A 156 -18.88 8.30 -2.20
CA ILE A 156 -18.89 9.41 -1.24
C ILE A 156 -19.09 10.75 -1.95
N ALA A 157 -19.67 11.74 -1.24
CA ALA A 157 -19.56 13.11 -1.68
C ALA A 157 -18.10 13.54 -1.67
N MET A 158 -17.69 14.42 -2.58
CA MET A 158 -16.32 14.92 -2.65
C MET A 158 -16.01 15.74 -1.40
N PRO A 159 -15.10 15.31 -0.52
CA PRO A 159 -14.68 16.15 0.60
C PRO A 159 -13.76 17.28 0.12
N ASP A 160 -13.51 18.25 0.96
CA ASP A 160 -12.38 19.17 0.74
C ASP A 160 -11.06 18.39 0.83
N MET A 161 -10.55 17.97 -0.31
CA MET A 161 -9.36 17.12 -0.37
C MET A 161 -8.09 17.80 0.15
N ALA A 162 -8.02 19.13 0.11
CA ALA A 162 -6.88 19.86 0.67
C ALA A 162 -6.88 19.80 2.20
N ALA A 163 -8.01 20.16 2.82
CA ALA A 163 -8.19 20.07 4.27
C ALA A 163 -8.10 18.62 4.76
N PHE A 164 -8.72 17.69 4.04
CA PHE A 164 -8.68 16.26 4.34
C PHE A 164 -7.26 15.70 4.34
N SER A 165 -6.50 15.97 3.26
CA SER A 165 -5.13 15.48 3.14
C SER A 165 -4.22 16.03 4.23
N HIS A 166 -4.39 17.28 4.60
CA HIS A 166 -3.63 17.89 5.69
C HIS A 166 -3.97 17.23 7.04
N LYS A 167 -5.28 17.05 7.36
CA LYS A 167 -5.73 16.47 8.63
C LYS A 167 -5.28 15.01 8.80
N TYR A 168 -5.43 14.18 7.75
CA TYR A 168 -5.15 12.74 7.79
C TYR A 168 -3.78 12.37 7.21
N ARG A 169 -2.95 13.35 6.84
CA ARG A 169 -1.65 13.15 6.17
C ARG A 169 -1.76 12.20 4.99
N ALA A 170 -2.80 12.39 4.18
CA ALA A 170 -3.08 11.52 3.07
C ALA A 170 -2.06 11.75 1.93
N ALA A 171 -1.37 10.68 1.53
CA ALA A 171 -0.45 10.73 0.40
C ALA A 171 -1.23 10.80 -0.91
N ALA A 172 -1.04 11.86 -1.69
CA ALA A 172 -1.65 12.07 -2.99
C ALA A 172 -0.78 11.46 -4.10
N ILE A 173 -1.36 10.58 -4.90
CA ILE A 173 -0.66 9.86 -5.97
C ILE A 173 -1.49 9.96 -7.25
N ASP A 174 -0.96 10.61 -8.26
CA ASP A 174 -1.58 10.67 -9.57
C ASP A 174 -1.38 9.36 -10.31
N MET A 175 -2.46 8.79 -10.80
CA MET A 175 -2.46 7.48 -11.46
C MET A 175 -3.06 7.55 -12.84
N THR A 176 -2.40 6.90 -13.79
CA THR A 176 -2.96 6.54 -15.08
C THR A 176 -2.88 5.05 -15.26
N GLN A 177 -4.03 4.39 -15.38
CA GLN A 177 -4.13 2.95 -15.56
C GLN A 177 -4.69 2.64 -16.95
N THR A 178 -3.94 1.86 -17.73
CA THR A 178 -4.30 1.45 -19.09
C THR A 178 -4.49 -0.06 -19.15
N TYR A 179 -5.65 -0.50 -19.61
CA TYR A 179 -5.91 -1.91 -19.86
C TYR A 179 -5.28 -2.35 -21.16
N LEU A 180 -4.75 -3.57 -21.20
CA LEU A 180 -4.17 -4.19 -22.37
C LEU A 180 -5.19 -5.10 -23.04
N ALA A 181 -5.02 -5.32 -24.33
CA ALA A 181 -5.87 -6.22 -25.10
C ALA A 181 -5.87 -7.63 -24.49
N LEU A 182 -7.05 -8.26 -24.44
CA LEU A 182 -7.21 -9.59 -23.89
C LEU A 182 -6.63 -10.62 -24.87
N THR A 183 -5.56 -11.29 -24.44
CA THR A 183 -5.04 -12.47 -25.15
C THR A 183 -5.61 -13.77 -24.62
N ASN A 184 -6.08 -13.75 -23.36
CA ASN A 184 -6.78 -14.83 -22.68
C ASN A 184 -7.97 -14.25 -21.89
N PRO A 185 -9.20 -14.75 -22.06
CA PRO A 185 -10.40 -14.22 -21.40
C PRO A 185 -10.33 -14.31 -19.86
N ASN A 186 -9.52 -15.22 -19.32
CA ASN A 186 -9.34 -15.42 -17.90
C ASN A 186 -8.21 -14.56 -17.29
N ILE A 187 -7.46 -13.82 -18.11
CA ILE A 187 -6.35 -12.99 -17.66
C ILE A 187 -6.59 -11.54 -18.07
N GLU A 188 -6.89 -10.69 -17.11
CA GLU A 188 -6.93 -9.24 -17.31
C GLU A 188 -5.56 -8.64 -17.05
N ARG A 189 -4.99 -7.97 -18.06
CA ARG A 189 -3.68 -7.32 -17.99
C ARG A 189 -3.86 -5.80 -18.00
N ARG A 190 -3.03 -5.11 -17.24
CA ARG A 190 -2.99 -3.65 -17.24
C ARG A 190 -1.61 -3.12 -16.88
N VAL A 191 -1.31 -1.92 -17.33
CA VAL A 191 -0.16 -1.15 -16.87
C VAL A 191 -0.61 0.09 -16.14
N ARG A 192 0.18 0.52 -15.18
CA ARG A 192 -0.09 1.70 -14.37
C ARG A 192 1.14 2.58 -14.28
N MET A 193 0.95 3.86 -14.56
CA MET A 193 1.89 4.92 -14.21
C MET A 193 1.36 5.62 -12.96
N GLN A 194 2.18 5.82 -11.98
CA GLN A 194 1.85 6.64 -10.81
C GLN A 194 2.94 7.69 -10.60
N LYS A 195 2.49 8.90 -10.31
CA LYS A 195 3.37 10.04 -10.03
C LYS A 195 3.09 10.55 -8.63
N SER A 196 4.14 10.68 -7.84
CA SER A 196 4.10 11.29 -6.52
C SER A 196 5.30 12.23 -6.41
N GLY A 197 5.05 13.51 -6.14
CA GLY A 197 6.11 14.53 -6.18
C GLY A 197 6.84 14.56 -7.52
N ALA A 198 8.16 14.44 -7.50
CA ALA A 198 9.01 14.41 -8.68
C ALA A 198 9.17 13.02 -9.32
N GLU A 199 8.80 11.96 -8.61
CA GLU A 199 9.03 10.57 -9.04
C GLU A 199 7.87 10.02 -9.86
N THR A 200 8.21 9.18 -10.83
CA THR A 200 7.25 8.43 -11.64
C THR A 200 7.62 6.96 -11.63
N LEU A 201 6.68 6.12 -11.20
CA LEU A 201 6.82 4.69 -11.12
C LEU A 201 5.85 4.00 -12.07
N TYR A 202 6.25 2.86 -12.59
CA TYR A 202 5.47 2.08 -13.54
C TYR A 202 5.28 0.66 -13.04
N PHE A 203 4.07 0.13 -13.21
CA PHE A 203 3.70 -1.21 -12.76
C PHE A 203 2.98 -1.96 -13.85
N TYR A 204 3.18 -3.26 -13.87
CA TYR A 204 2.42 -4.21 -14.66
C TYR A 204 1.62 -5.11 -13.73
N THR A 205 0.34 -5.31 -14.02
CA THR A 205 -0.57 -6.15 -13.22
C THR A 205 -1.25 -7.17 -14.11
N GLU A 206 -1.28 -8.42 -13.67
CA GLU A 206 -2.14 -9.47 -14.20
C GLU A 206 -3.18 -9.87 -13.15
N LYS A 207 -4.42 -10.03 -13.58
CA LYS A 207 -5.51 -10.58 -12.78
C LYS A 207 -6.01 -11.86 -13.41
N HIS A 208 -5.79 -12.94 -12.71
CA HIS A 208 -6.20 -14.27 -13.15
C HIS A 208 -7.55 -14.63 -12.53
N ARG A 209 -8.40 -15.28 -13.32
CA ARG A 209 -9.67 -15.87 -12.88
C ARG A 209 -9.57 -17.37 -13.07
N MET A 210 -9.67 -18.11 -11.98
CA MET A 210 -9.66 -19.57 -11.99
C MET A 210 -11.06 -20.08 -12.31
N GLU A 211 -11.16 -21.32 -12.81
CA GLU A 211 -12.43 -21.98 -13.12
C GLU A 211 -13.32 -22.14 -11.87
N ASN A 212 -12.73 -22.33 -10.70
CA ASN A 212 -13.43 -22.38 -9.41
C ASN A 212 -13.95 -21.01 -8.91
N GLY A 213 -13.76 -19.93 -9.69
CA GLY A 213 -14.17 -18.57 -9.34
C GLY A 213 -13.17 -17.79 -8.50
N GLU A 214 -12.09 -18.39 -8.08
CA GLU A 214 -11.00 -17.71 -7.39
C GLU A 214 -10.27 -16.73 -8.30
N LYS A 215 -9.69 -15.70 -7.70
CA LYS A 215 -8.95 -14.65 -8.40
C LYS A 215 -7.66 -14.39 -7.68
N TRP A 216 -6.60 -14.24 -8.43
CA TRP A 216 -5.34 -13.75 -7.88
C TRP A 216 -4.75 -12.68 -8.79
N ASP A 217 -4.06 -11.75 -8.16
CA ASP A 217 -3.44 -10.61 -8.83
C ASP A 217 -1.93 -10.69 -8.63
N THR A 218 -1.15 -10.54 -9.71
CA THR A 218 0.27 -10.25 -9.61
C THR A 218 0.51 -8.81 -10.02
N GLU A 219 1.32 -8.10 -9.26
CA GLU A 219 1.76 -6.74 -9.61
C GLU A 219 3.27 -6.67 -9.45
N ARG A 220 3.96 -6.16 -10.46
CA ARG A 220 5.41 -5.97 -10.43
C ARG A 220 5.79 -4.60 -10.97
N PRO A 221 6.85 -3.98 -10.43
CA PRO A 221 7.42 -2.78 -11.02
C PRO A 221 8.02 -3.10 -12.39
N ILE A 222 7.98 -2.12 -13.28
CA ILE A 222 8.56 -2.20 -14.63
C ILE A 222 9.28 -0.90 -14.96
N SER A 223 10.21 -0.96 -15.91
CA SER A 223 10.88 0.25 -16.40
C SER A 223 9.95 1.09 -17.29
N GLN A 224 10.24 2.38 -17.44
CA GLN A 224 9.53 3.26 -18.37
C GLN A 224 9.50 2.66 -19.79
N LYS A 225 10.63 2.12 -20.27
CA LYS A 225 10.72 1.50 -21.60
C LYS A 225 9.78 0.29 -21.75
N GLN A 226 9.66 -0.53 -20.70
CA GLN A 226 8.68 -1.63 -20.69
C GLN A 226 7.24 -1.13 -20.67
N TYR A 227 6.96 -0.09 -19.88
CA TYR A 227 5.64 0.54 -19.85
C TYR A 227 5.22 1.06 -21.23
N GLU A 228 6.09 1.80 -21.91
CA GLU A 228 5.86 2.31 -23.27
C GLU A 228 5.62 1.18 -24.28
N LYS A 229 6.37 0.07 -24.16
CA LYS A 229 6.14 -1.12 -24.99
C LYS A 229 4.76 -1.73 -24.75
N TYR A 230 4.35 -1.87 -23.50
CA TYR A 230 3.01 -2.39 -23.17
C TYR A 230 1.88 -1.48 -23.65
N LEU A 231 2.07 -0.16 -23.70
CA LEU A 231 1.06 0.76 -24.23
C LEU A 231 0.72 0.50 -25.71
N LEU A 232 1.62 -0.15 -26.48
CA LEU A 232 1.31 -0.58 -27.84
C LEU A 232 0.28 -1.72 -27.88
N GLU A 233 0.16 -2.48 -26.79
CA GLU A 233 -0.80 -3.58 -26.63
C GLU A 233 -2.12 -3.12 -25.97
N ARG A 234 -2.36 -1.81 -25.84
CA ARG A 234 -3.55 -1.29 -25.17
C ARG A 234 -4.85 -1.76 -25.81
N ASP A 235 -5.85 -2.01 -24.98
CA ASP A 235 -7.24 -2.22 -25.43
C ASP A 235 -7.81 -0.88 -25.93
N THR A 236 -7.96 -0.74 -27.24
CA THR A 236 -8.44 0.51 -27.89
C THR A 236 -9.91 0.80 -27.63
N ALA A 237 -10.68 -0.16 -27.15
CA ALA A 237 -12.08 0.02 -26.76
C ALA A 237 -12.22 0.65 -25.34
N LEU A 238 -11.11 0.77 -24.60
CA LEU A 238 -11.11 1.30 -23.25
C LEU A 238 -10.23 2.55 -23.16
N SER A 239 -10.76 3.59 -22.51
CA SER A 239 -9.99 4.78 -22.20
C SER A 239 -9.09 4.55 -20.98
N PRO A 240 -7.90 5.14 -20.92
CA PRO A 240 -7.09 5.12 -19.70
C PRO A 240 -7.85 5.73 -18.52
N VAL A 241 -7.86 5.05 -17.39
CA VAL A 241 -8.46 5.56 -16.16
C VAL A 241 -7.44 6.47 -15.47
N ARG A 242 -7.73 7.76 -15.45
CA ARG A 242 -6.95 8.75 -14.72
C ARG A 242 -7.63 9.05 -13.40
N LYS A 243 -6.85 9.16 -12.34
CA LYS A 243 -7.33 9.51 -11.01
C LYS A 243 -6.19 10.01 -10.13
N THR A 244 -6.52 10.81 -9.14
CA THR A 244 -5.64 11.05 -7.99
C THR A 244 -6.12 10.13 -6.86
N LYS A 245 -5.22 9.29 -6.36
CA LYS A 245 -5.46 8.40 -5.24
C LYS A 245 -4.87 9.01 -3.98
N TYR A 246 -5.69 9.16 -2.96
CA TYR A 246 -5.27 9.60 -1.63
C TYR A 246 -5.21 8.39 -0.70
N ARG A 247 -4.02 8.04 -0.21
CA ARG A 247 -3.79 6.95 0.74
C ARG A 247 -3.62 7.49 2.14
N PHE A 248 -4.33 6.91 3.09
CA PHE A 248 -4.24 7.28 4.51
C PHE A 248 -4.62 6.11 5.40
N VAL A 249 -4.34 6.26 6.70
CA VAL A 249 -4.75 5.30 7.72
C VAL A 249 -5.78 5.98 8.63
N PHE A 250 -6.85 5.28 8.93
CA PHE A 250 -7.87 5.73 9.87
C PHE A 250 -8.42 4.53 10.66
N ALA A 251 -8.50 4.66 11.99
CA ALA A 251 -8.94 3.58 12.90
C ALA A 251 -8.20 2.25 12.61
N ASP A 252 -6.85 2.31 12.52
CA ASP A 252 -5.96 1.18 12.22
C ASP A 252 -6.30 0.44 10.91
N ARG A 253 -6.99 1.11 10.00
CA ARG A 253 -7.34 0.58 8.67
C ARG A 253 -6.68 1.41 7.58
N ARG A 254 -6.13 0.73 6.59
CA ARG A 254 -5.75 1.36 5.33
C ARG A 254 -7.00 1.85 4.62
N CYS A 255 -6.99 3.09 4.20
CA CYS A 255 -8.04 3.71 3.43
C CYS A 255 -7.48 4.38 2.18
N GLU A 256 -8.26 4.43 1.12
CA GLU A 256 -7.92 5.11 -0.12
C GLU A 256 -9.14 5.87 -0.64
N ILE A 257 -8.95 7.11 -1.09
CA ILE A 257 -9.97 7.85 -1.83
C ILE A 257 -9.48 8.02 -3.26
N ASP A 258 -10.22 7.50 -4.22
CA ASP A 258 -10.00 7.71 -5.65
C ASP A 258 -10.84 8.88 -6.13
N VAL A 259 -10.18 9.95 -6.57
CA VAL A 259 -10.78 11.15 -7.18
C VAL A 259 -10.55 11.09 -8.69
N TYR A 260 -11.64 11.16 -9.45
CA TYR A 260 -11.60 11.05 -10.91
C TYR A 260 -11.85 12.39 -11.57
N PRO A 261 -11.08 12.78 -12.62
CA PRO A 261 -11.28 14.07 -13.32
C PRO A 261 -12.67 14.25 -13.93
N PHE A 262 -13.36 13.15 -14.23
CA PHE A 262 -14.70 13.16 -14.79
C PHE A 262 -15.82 13.22 -13.73
N SER A 263 -15.48 13.40 -12.45
CA SER A 263 -16.45 13.50 -11.34
C SER A 263 -16.00 14.55 -10.33
N ALA A 264 -16.61 15.74 -10.41
CA ALA A 264 -16.29 16.85 -9.52
C ALA A 264 -16.96 16.74 -8.13
N GLU A 265 -18.12 16.06 -8.06
CA GLU A 265 -18.95 16.04 -6.83
C GLU A 265 -18.83 14.74 -6.03
N LYS A 266 -18.25 13.70 -6.64
CA LYS A 266 -18.21 12.35 -6.06
C LYS A 266 -16.82 11.75 -6.16
N ALA A 267 -16.47 10.95 -5.15
CA ALA A 267 -15.27 10.14 -5.13
C ALA A 267 -15.60 8.70 -4.68
N VAL A 268 -14.61 7.82 -4.75
CA VAL A 268 -14.76 6.44 -4.30
C VAL A 268 -13.79 6.17 -3.16
N LEU A 269 -14.34 5.85 -2.00
CA LEU A 269 -13.56 5.45 -0.82
C LEU A 269 -13.44 3.92 -0.78
N PHE A 270 -12.24 3.46 -0.48
CA PHE A 270 -11.93 2.07 -0.15
C PHE A 270 -11.48 2.00 1.30
N GLN A 271 -12.08 1.09 2.07
CA GLN A 271 -11.65 0.71 3.41
C GLN A 271 -11.25 -0.76 3.39
N TYR A 272 -10.02 -1.04 3.79
CA TYR A 272 -9.47 -2.40 3.79
C TYR A 272 -9.63 -3.05 5.17
N GLY A 273 -9.99 -4.33 5.22
CA GLY A 273 -10.20 -5.11 6.43
C GLY A 273 -11.47 -5.95 6.40
N GLN A 274 -11.59 -6.90 7.33
CA GLN A 274 -12.69 -7.86 7.38
C GLN A 274 -13.99 -7.26 7.95
N SER A 275 -13.89 -6.36 8.90
CA SER A 275 -15.05 -5.74 9.55
C SER A 275 -15.26 -4.30 9.09
N SER A 276 -16.48 -3.80 9.19
CA SER A 276 -16.77 -2.37 9.07
C SER A 276 -16.12 -1.64 10.24
N ALA A 277 -15.32 -0.63 9.94
CA ALA A 277 -14.79 0.29 10.94
C ALA A 277 -15.36 1.68 10.71
N ALA A 278 -15.23 2.55 11.72
CA ALA A 278 -15.60 3.96 11.60
C ALA A 278 -14.93 4.59 10.37
N LEU A 279 -15.57 5.58 9.80
CA LEU A 279 -15.03 6.43 8.75
C LEU A 279 -14.73 7.83 9.33
N PRO A 280 -13.80 8.58 8.72
CA PRO A 280 -13.59 9.98 9.07
C PRO A 280 -14.89 10.78 9.05
N GLU A 281 -15.04 11.72 9.97
CA GLU A 281 -16.26 12.54 10.10
C GLU A 281 -16.56 13.43 8.88
N GLU A 282 -15.52 13.77 8.09
CA GLU A 282 -15.64 14.53 6.85
C GLU A 282 -16.18 13.70 5.68
N ILE A 283 -16.29 12.39 5.85
CA ILE A 283 -16.78 11.49 4.80
C ILE A 283 -18.29 11.37 4.84
N THR A 284 -18.95 11.94 3.85
CA THR A 284 -20.38 11.72 3.62
C THR A 284 -20.57 10.56 2.65
N VAL A 285 -20.98 9.41 3.19
CA VAL A 285 -21.28 8.22 2.37
C VAL A 285 -22.62 8.42 1.66
N LEU A 286 -22.61 8.31 0.34
CA LEU A 286 -23.81 8.34 -0.50
C LEU A 286 -24.40 6.94 -0.66
N ARG A 287 -23.55 5.94 -0.89
CA ARG A 287 -23.94 4.55 -1.07
C ARG A 287 -22.75 3.61 -0.88
N GLU A 288 -22.97 2.43 -0.30
CA GLU A 288 -22.02 1.33 -0.39
C GLU A 288 -22.11 0.68 -1.80
N VAL A 289 -20.96 0.50 -2.44
CA VAL A 289 -20.81 -0.06 -3.78
C VAL A 289 -19.83 -1.24 -3.82
N THR A 290 -19.71 -1.93 -2.69
CA THR A 290 -18.91 -3.15 -2.56
C THR A 290 -19.47 -4.22 -3.50
N GLY A 291 -18.63 -4.78 -4.37
CA GLY A 291 -19.06 -5.81 -5.34
C GLY A 291 -19.77 -5.27 -6.57
N ASP A 292 -20.22 -4.01 -6.56
CA ASP A 292 -20.93 -3.39 -7.67
C ASP A 292 -20.02 -3.33 -8.92
N ALA A 293 -20.52 -3.91 -10.02
CA ALA A 293 -19.77 -4.03 -11.27
C ALA A 293 -19.53 -2.68 -11.94
N ASP A 294 -20.44 -1.72 -11.78
CA ASP A 294 -20.36 -0.41 -12.42
C ASP A 294 -19.21 0.44 -11.83
N TYR A 295 -18.79 0.15 -10.60
CA TYR A 295 -17.67 0.82 -9.93
C TYR A 295 -16.35 0.08 -10.06
N LYS A 296 -16.24 -0.93 -10.95
CA LYS A 296 -14.94 -1.54 -11.28
C LYS A 296 -14.17 -0.63 -12.23
N ASN A 297 -12.86 -0.51 -12.02
CA ASN A 297 -12.01 0.35 -12.86
C ASN A 297 -12.15 0.04 -14.37
N ARG A 298 -12.33 -1.24 -14.76
CA ARG A 298 -12.56 -1.60 -16.17
C ARG A 298 -13.86 -1.02 -16.72
N LYS A 299 -14.92 -0.98 -15.91
CA LYS A 299 -16.19 -0.36 -16.30
C LYS A 299 -16.06 1.16 -16.37
N LEU A 300 -15.34 1.76 -15.41
CA LEU A 300 -15.04 3.20 -15.44
C LEU A 300 -14.17 3.57 -16.65
N ALA A 301 -13.27 2.69 -17.08
CA ALA A 301 -12.49 2.88 -18.32
C ALA A 301 -13.39 2.95 -19.58
N ALA A 302 -14.50 2.22 -19.58
CA ALA A 302 -15.45 2.24 -20.69
C ALA A 302 -16.41 3.45 -20.62
N LEU A 303 -16.87 3.81 -19.43
CA LEU A 303 -17.93 4.79 -19.24
C LEU A 303 -17.45 6.22 -18.97
N GLN A 304 -16.27 6.38 -18.33
CA GLN A 304 -15.72 7.67 -17.88
C GLN A 304 -16.71 8.49 -17.03
N LYS A 305 -17.47 7.82 -16.13
CA LYS A 305 -18.43 8.43 -15.18
C LYS A 305 -18.54 7.62 -13.89
N LEU A 306 -18.94 8.26 -12.78
CA LEU A 306 -19.34 7.68 -11.50
C LEU A 306 -20.86 7.69 -11.30
#